data_774f895abe559c13f4c5bd3ef51f2559
#
_entry.id   774f895abe559c13f4c5bd3ef51f2559
#
_cell.length_a   1.000
_cell.length_b   1.000
_cell.length_c   1.000
_cell.angle_alpha   90.00
_cell.angle_beta   90.00
_cell.angle_gamma   90.00
#
_symmetry.space_group_name_H-M   'P 1'
#
loop_
_entity.id
_entity.type
_entity.pdbx_description
1 polymer ?
#
loop_
_entity_poly.entity_id
_entity_poly.type
_entity_poly.pdbx_seq_one_letter_code
_entity_poly.pdbx_strand_id
1 'polypeptide(L)'
;MKSVHVVISGRVQGVWYRAWTEGEAAGRGLNGWVRNRSDGTVEAVFSGTETEVAAMLDACKTGPRLASVKEGVFEPCDPPPQGFTKRPSE
;
A
#
# COMPACT_ATOMS: atom_id res chain seq x y z
N MET A 1 -1.18 -1.31 -17.98
CA MET A 1 -1.25 -1.71 -16.55
C MET A 1 0.12 -1.60 -15.93
N LYS A 2 0.16 -1.14 -14.69
CA LYS A 2 1.41 -0.96 -13.94
C LYS A 2 1.27 -1.68 -12.60
N SER A 3 2.33 -2.39 -12.19
CA SER A 3 2.37 -3.08 -10.90
C SER A 3 3.62 -2.66 -10.15
N VAL A 4 3.45 -2.27 -8.87
CA VAL A 4 4.56 -1.82 -8.02
C VAL A 4 4.50 -2.48 -6.66
N HIS A 5 5.68 -2.76 -6.11
CA HIS A 5 5.87 -3.22 -4.74
C HIS A 5 6.40 -2.04 -3.94
N VAL A 6 5.78 -1.75 -2.80
CA VAL A 6 6.16 -0.59 -1.99
C VAL A 6 6.38 -0.99 -0.53
N VAL A 7 7.40 -0.38 0.08
CA VAL A 7 7.68 -0.53 1.51
C VAL A 7 7.60 0.86 2.14
N ILE A 8 6.76 1.00 3.15
CA ILE A 8 6.46 2.28 3.80
C ILE A 8 6.96 2.23 5.23
N SER A 9 7.80 3.18 5.60
CA SER A 9 8.38 3.26 6.94
C SER A 9 7.89 4.51 7.68
N GLY A 10 8.07 4.50 9.01
CA GLY A 10 7.62 5.55 9.89
C GLY A 10 6.63 5.00 10.90
N ARG A 11 5.74 5.86 11.42
CA ARG A 11 4.66 5.42 12.30
C ARG A 11 3.48 4.96 11.45
N VAL A 12 3.53 3.71 11.02
CA VAL A 12 2.58 3.13 10.06
C VAL A 12 1.91 1.86 10.55
N GLN A 13 2.34 1.31 11.70
CA GLN A 13 1.66 0.18 12.33
C GLN A 13 0.92 0.66 13.57
N GLY A 14 -0.21 0.02 13.89
CA GLY A 14 -1.04 0.40 15.04
C GLY A 14 -1.83 1.68 14.83
N VAL A 15 -1.91 2.18 13.59
CA VAL A 15 -2.59 3.43 13.24
C VAL A 15 -3.62 3.23 12.13
N TRP A 16 -4.08 1.99 11.93
CA TRP A 16 -5.09 1.63 10.92
C TRP A 16 -4.59 1.76 9.48
N TYR A 17 -3.27 1.76 9.26
CA TYR A 17 -2.70 1.96 7.93
C TYR A 17 -3.16 0.88 6.94
N ARG A 18 -3.15 -0.41 7.34
CA ARG A 18 -3.59 -1.50 6.46
C ARG A 18 -5.05 -1.37 6.04
N ALA A 19 -5.94 -1.09 7.01
CA ALA A 19 -7.36 -0.94 6.72
C ALA A 19 -7.60 0.25 5.80
N TRP A 20 -6.92 1.36 6.05
CA TRP A 20 -6.99 2.55 5.21
C TRP A 20 -6.51 2.24 3.79
N THR A 21 -5.37 1.54 3.67
CA THR A 21 -4.81 1.17 2.36
C THR A 21 -5.78 0.28 1.58
N GLU A 22 -6.37 -0.70 2.24
CA GLU A 22 -7.34 -1.60 1.60
C GLU A 22 -8.52 -0.82 1.03
N GLY A 23 -9.08 0.08 1.81
CA GLY A 23 -10.20 0.91 1.37
C GLY A 23 -9.85 1.83 0.21
N GLU A 24 -8.70 2.51 0.31
CA GLU A 24 -8.24 3.42 -0.74
C GLU A 24 -7.97 2.68 -2.05
N ALA A 25 -7.26 1.56 -1.98
CA ALA A 25 -6.92 0.79 -3.16
C ALA A 25 -8.16 0.22 -3.83
N ALA A 26 -9.08 -0.33 -3.05
CA ALA A 26 -10.33 -0.87 -3.57
C ALA A 26 -11.17 0.23 -4.24
N GLY A 27 -11.25 1.41 -3.63
CA GLY A 27 -11.97 2.55 -4.18
C GLY A 27 -11.38 3.06 -5.49
N ARG A 28 -10.09 2.81 -5.74
CA ARG A 28 -9.41 3.19 -6.97
C ARG A 28 -9.38 2.06 -8.00
N GLY A 29 -10.01 0.92 -7.71
CA GLY A 29 -10.03 -0.21 -8.62
C GLY A 29 -8.69 -0.92 -8.77
N LEU A 30 -7.82 -0.81 -7.77
CA LEU A 30 -6.49 -1.44 -7.80
C LEU A 30 -6.55 -2.88 -7.33
N ASN A 31 -5.67 -3.72 -7.88
CA ASN A 31 -5.42 -5.06 -7.40
C ASN A 31 -4.17 -5.05 -6.53
N GLY A 32 -4.02 -6.05 -5.67
CA GLY A 32 -2.83 -6.19 -4.84
C GLY A 32 -3.13 -6.61 -3.42
N TRP A 33 -2.24 -6.21 -2.51
CA TRP A 33 -2.37 -6.59 -1.11
C TRP A 33 -1.53 -5.65 -0.23
N VAL A 34 -1.79 -5.70 1.08
CA VAL A 34 -1.06 -4.93 2.06
C VAL A 34 -0.87 -5.76 3.32
N ARG A 35 0.30 -5.67 3.95
CA ARG A 35 0.57 -6.35 5.23
C ARG A 35 1.57 -5.56 6.07
N ASN A 36 1.54 -5.79 7.38
CA ASN A 36 2.60 -5.31 8.28
C ASN A 36 3.79 -6.27 8.19
N ARG A 37 4.99 -5.73 8.35
CA ARG A 37 6.21 -6.53 8.41
C ARG A 37 6.76 -6.52 9.84
N SER A 38 7.58 -7.52 10.16
CA SER A 38 8.18 -7.67 11.49
C SER A 38 9.12 -6.52 11.84
N ASP A 39 9.65 -5.81 10.85
CA ASP A 39 10.57 -4.67 11.08
C ASP A 39 9.85 -3.34 11.32
N GLY A 40 8.53 -3.35 11.45
CA GLY A 40 7.74 -2.14 11.71
C GLY A 40 7.24 -1.43 10.47
N THR A 41 7.64 -1.88 9.28
CA THR A 41 7.18 -1.27 8.03
C THR A 41 5.85 -1.87 7.56
N VAL A 42 5.22 -1.21 6.60
CA VAL A 42 4.06 -1.73 5.88
C VAL A 42 4.51 -2.03 4.45
N GLU A 43 4.15 -3.20 3.97
CA GLU A 43 4.47 -3.65 2.62
C GLU A 43 3.19 -3.79 1.81
N ALA A 44 3.21 -3.34 0.55
CA ALA A 44 2.04 -3.43 -0.30
C ALA A 44 2.43 -3.65 -1.76
N VAL A 45 1.50 -4.21 -2.52
CA VAL A 45 1.58 -4.28 -3.97
C VAL A 45 0.34 -3.61 -4.52
N PHE A 46 0.52 -2.70 -5.48
CA PHE A 46 -0.57 -2.03 -6.18
C PHE A 46 -0.45 -2.28 -7.66
N SER A 47 -1.57 -2.62 -8.30
CA SER A 47 -1.62 -2.89 -9.73
C SER A 47 -2.89 -2.32 -10.34
N GLY A 48 -2.75 -1.61 -11.45
CA GLY A 48 -3.86 -1.00 -12.15
C GLY A 48 -3.38 -0.04 -13.22
N THR A 49 -4.21 0.95 -13.55
CA THR A 49 -3.80 1.99 -14.50
C THR A 49 -2.66 2.81 -13.90
N GLU A 50 -1.81 3.34 -14.76
CA GLU A 50 -0.70 4.17 -14.29
C GLU A 50 -1.17 5.34 -13.46
N THR A 51 -2.28 5.97 -13.86
CA THR A 51 -2.86 7.11 -13.14
C THR A 51 -3.27 6.73 -11.72
N GLU A 52 -3.98 5.60 -11.58
CA GLU A 52 -4.45 5.19 -10.25
C GLU A 52 -3.32 4.68 -9.36
N VAL A 53 -2.33 3.99 -9.94
CA VAL A 53 -1.16 3.57 -9.18
C VAL A 53 -0.39 4.80 -8.65
N ALA A 54 -0.17 5.79 -9.52
CA ALA A 54 0.52 7.02 -9.10
C ALA A 54 -0.26 7.76 -8.00
N ALA A 55 -1.59 7.85 -8.14
CA ALA A 55 -2.43 8.48 -7.13
C ALA A 55 -2.36 7.73 -5.79
N MET A 56 -2.33 6.39 -5.83
CA MET A 56 -2.23 5.58 -4.62
C MET A 56 -0.88 5.76 -3.93
N LEU A 57 0.21 5.79 -4.70
CA LEU A 57 1.54 6.02 -4.13
C LEU A 57 1.62 7.39 -3.47
N ASP A 58 1.01 8.39 -4.09
CA ASP A 58 0.96 9.73 -3.51
C ASP A 58 0.14 9.75 -2.21
N ALA A 59 -1.01 9.08 -2.20
CA ALA A 59 -1.85 8.99 -1.01
C ALA A 59 -1.12 8.29 0.14
N CYS A 60 -0.31 7.28 -0.17
CA CYS A 60 0.47 6.55 0.84
C CYS A 60 1.47 7.43 1.58
N LYS A 61 1.93 8.52 0.98
CA LYS A 61 2.87 9.45 1.64
C LYS A 61 2.24 10.14 2.84
N THR A 62 0.93 10.31 2.84
CA THR A 62 0.18 10.90 3.96
C THR A 62 -0.39 9.80 4.85
N GLY A 63 -1.02 8.80 4.26
CA GLY A 63 -1.67 7.71 4.99
C GLY A 63 -2.89 8.18 5.78
N PRO A 64 -3.37 7.34 6.71
CA PRO A 64 -4.48 7.71 7.57
C PRO A 64 -4.06 8.78 8.58
N ARG A 65 -5.04 9.37 9.23
CA ARG A 65 -4.87 10.53 10.11
C ARG A 65 -3.78 10.36 11.18
N LEU A 66 -3.69 9.18 11.77
CA LEU A 66 -2.76 8.93 12.87
C LEU A 66 -1.38 8.46 12.42
N ALA A 67 -1.20 8.23 11.12
CA ALA A 67 0.08 7.79 10.59
C ALA A 67 1.05 8.95 10.43
N SER A 68 2.33 8.64 10.50
CA SER A 68 3.40 9.58 10.21
C SER A 68 4.40 8.85 9.32
N VAL A 69 4.31 9.09 8.02
CA VAL A 69 5.14 8.41 7.02
C VAL A 69 6.49 9.09 6.92
N LYS A 70 7.54 8.30 7.12
CA LYS A 70 8.92 8.78 7.00
C LYS A 70 9.41 8.61 5.57
N GLU A 71 9.17 7.44 4.98
CA GLU A 71 9.68 7.12 3.65
C GLU A 71 8.80 6.05 3.01
N GLY A 72 8.67 6.15 1.69
CA GLY A 72 8.07 5.08 0.88
C GLY A 72 8.98 4.78 -0.29
N VAL A 73 9.42 3.53 -0.40
CA VAL A 73 10.29 3.06 -1.49
C VAL A 73 9.50 2.08 -2.33
N PHE A 74 9.49 2.28 -3.64
CA PHE A 74 8.75 1.39 -4.53
C PHE A 74 9.59 0.98 -5.73
N GLU A 75 9.24 -0.16 -6.30
CA GLU A 75 9.88 -0.71 -7.50
C GLU A 75 8.85 -1.49 -8.32
N PRO A 76 9.08 -1.66 -9.62
CA PRO A 76 8.20 -2.50 -10.45
C PRO A 76 8.18 -3.94 -9.94
N CYS A 77 7.04 -4.61 -10.11
CA CYS A 77 6.91 -6.01 -9.74
C CYS A 77 5.94 -6.72 -10.67
N ASP A 78 5.83 -8.04 -10.52
CA ASP A 78 4.88 -8.84 -11.28
C ASP A 78 3.45 -8.52 -10.83
N PRO A 79 2.47 -8.64 -11.74
CA PRO A 79 1.07 -8.38 -11.39
C PRO A 79 0.58 -9.36 -10.31
N PRO A 80 -0.15 -8.86 -9.30
CA PRO A 80 -0.77 -9.72 -8.28
C PRO A 80 -2.06 -10.33 -8.81
N PRO A 81 -2.65 -11.28 -8.07
CA PRO A 81 -4.02 -11.74 -8.35
C PRO A 81 -5.02 -10.59 -8.32
N GLN A 82 -6.16 -10.77 -8.97
CA GLN A 82 -7.22 -9.78 -8.99
C GLN A 82 -7.82 -9.56 -7.60
N GLY A 83 -8.21 -8.31 -7.33
CA GLY A 83 -8.76 -7.90 -6.04
C GLY A 83 -7.70 -7.31 -5.13
N PHE A 84 -8.14 -6.65 -4.05
CA PHE A 84 -7.21 -6.08 -3.06
C PHE A 84 -7.50 -6.68 -1.69
N THR A 85 -6.47 -7.24 -1.06
CA THR A 85 -6.61 -7.93 0.22
C THR A 85 -5.68 -7.37 1.29
N LYS A 86 -6.16 -7.42 2.52
CA LYS A 86 -5.36 -7.11 3.70
C LYS A 86 -4.85 -8.44 4.25
N ARG A 87 -3.54 -8.65 4.21
CA ARG A 87 -2.91 -9.89 4.67
C ARG A 87 -2.54 -9.83 6.15
N PRO A 88 -2.46 -10.99 6.82
CA PRO A 88 -1.94 -11.05 8.18
C PRO A 88 -0.51 -10.50 8.24
N SER A 89 -0.12 -10.02 9.42
CA SER A 89 1.25 -9.55 9.64
C SER A 89 2.25 -10.69 9.41
N GLU A 90 3.40 -10.32 8.91
CA GLU A 90 4.50 -11.23 8.62
C GLU A 90 4.99 -11.96 9.86
#